data_88664509c08a4be3f5d79348da746389
#
_entry.id   88664509c08a4be3f5d79348da746389
#
_cell.length_a   1.000
_cell.length_b   1.000
_cell.length_c   1.000
_cell.angle_alpha   90.00
_cell.angle_beta   90.00
_cell.angle_gamma   90.00
#
_symmetry.space_group_name_H-M   'P 1'
#
loop_
_entity.id
_entity.type
_entity.pdbx_description
1 polymer ?
#
loop_
_entity_poly.entity_id
_entity_poly.type
_entity_poly.pdbx_seq_one_letter_code
_entity_poly.pdbx_strand_id
1 'polypeptide(L)'
;MSRERFVELMTPALIRFGQDLKSVLRIVEDPEVDDESRIAAAGALLHVIFSSGAIPGVRGVLRHLGDALLIRLVLSDMRKRSPGAFDKHAQVSPEMFEPLSDELDAMHGYLGDRVIVLEQVAEKFPTLNQQGYEAAHCIEDPESSTWLYDAVHEALIDEIDFDEEDVIRELKQVDQILAPLASRVAR
;
A
#
# COMPACT_ATOMS: atom_id res chain seq x y z
N MET A 1 -21.15 -2.31 -3.45
CA MET A 1 -20.87 -1.68 -2.13
C MET A 1 -20.87 -0.18 -2.31
N SER A 2 -21.33 0.61 -1.32
CA SER A 2 -21.53 2.05 -1.52
C SER A 2 -20.21 2.82 -1.35
N ARG A 3 -20.17 4.03 -1.94
CA ARG A 3 -19.10 5.02 -1.76
C ARG A 3 -18.88 5.34 -0.28
N GLU A 4 -19.96 5.48 0.47
CA GLU A 4 -19.92 5.81 1.89
C GLU A 4 -19.17 4.74 2.70
N ARG A 5 -19.43 3.46 2.43
CA ARG A 5 -18.74 2.35 3.09
C ARG A 5 -17.25 2.32 2.75
N PHE A 6 -16.91 2.59 1.49
CA PHE A 6 -15.51 2.70 1.08
C PHE A 6 -14.79 3.84 1.81
N VAL A 7 -15.39 5.03 1.87
CA VAL A 7 -14.83 6.17 2.59
C VAL A 7 -14.71 5.88 4.09
N GLU A 8 -15.72 5.27 4.69
CA GLU A 8 -15.71 4.88 6.12
C GLU A 8 -14.52 4.00 6.47
N LEU A 9 -14.21 3.00 5.64
CA LEU A 9 -13.09 2.07 5.85
C LEU A 9 -11.73 2.70 5.51
N MET A 10 -11.65 3.53 4.47
CA MET A 10 -10.40 4.12 4.05
C MET A 10 -9.97 5.32 4.92
N THR A 11 -10.88 5.97 5.61
CA THR A 11 -10.54 7.09 6.52
C THR A 11 -9.54 6.68 7.61
N PRO A 12 -9.81 5.67 8.46
CA PRO A 12 -8.84 5.24 9.46
C PRO A 12 -7.56 4.66 8.83
N ALA A 13 -7.66 4.01 7.68
CA ALA A 13 -6.51 3.48 6.98
C ALA A 13 -5.53 4.59 6.53
N LEU A 14 -6.03 5.73 6.07
CA LEU A 14 -5.19 6.86 5.68
C LEU A 14 -4.64 7.63 6.87
N ILE A 15 -5.42 7.79 7.94
CA ILE A 15 -4.95 8.45 9.17
C ILE A 15 -3.74 7.69 9.75
N ARG A 16 -3.76 6.36 9.73
CA ARG A 16 -2.65 5.54 10.24
C ARG A 16 -1.63 5.13 9.17
N PHE A 17 -1.69 5.68 7.95
CA PHE A 17 -0.90 5.21 6.82
C PHE A 17 0.61 5.13 7.11
N GLY A 18 1.15 6.10 7.84
CA GLY A 18 2.54 6.06 8.29
C GLY A 18 2.87 4.85 9.19
N GLN A 19 1.93 4.44 10.07
CA GLN A 19 2.10 3.23 10.88
C GLN A 19 1.99 1.96 10.03
N ASP A 20 1.10 1.96 9.04
CA ASP A 20 0.99 0.86 8.09
C ASP A 20 2.31 0.64 7.34
N LEU A 21 3.00 1.71 6.91
CA LEU A 21 4.32 1.59 6.25
C LEU A 21 5.39 0.98 7.17
N LYS A 22 5.40 1.33 8.46
CA LYS A 22 6.29 0.68 9.44
C LYS A 22 5.97 -0.82 9.59
N SER A 23 4.70 -1.19 9.54
CA SER A 23 4.29 -2.60 9.59
C SER A 23 4.69 -3.35 8.33
N VAL A 24 4.60 -2.73 7.15
CA VAL A 24 5.11 -3.29 5.89
C VAL A 24 6.63 -3.48 5.93
N LEU A 25 7.37 -2.52 6.50
CA LEU A 25 8.83 -2.66 6.67
C LEU A 25 9.18 -3.86 7.55
N ARG A 26 8.43 -4.12 8.63
CA ARG A 26 8.61 -5.33 9.45
C ARG A 26 8.37 -6.63 8.66
N ILE A 27 7.43 -6.64 7.69
CA ILE A 27 7.24 -7.79 6.79
C ILE A 27 8.49 -8.01 5.94
N VAL A 28 9.09 -6.96 5.39
CA VAL A 28 10.33 -7.04 4.61
C VAL A 28 11.47 -7.67 5.42
N GLU A 29 11.56 -7.30 6.69
CA GLU A 29 12.63 -7.73 7.60
C GLU A 29 12.39 -9.12 8.22
N ASP A 30 11.18 -9.68 8.16
CA ASP A 30 10.83 -10.93 8.83
C ASP A 30 11.18 -12.17 7.98
N PRO A 31 12.18 -12.97 8.37
CA PRO A 31 12.56 -14.17 7.63
C PRO A 31 11.52 -15.31 7.71
N GLU A 32 10.51 -15.22 8.55
CA GLU A 32 9.41 -16.20 8.59
C GLU A 32 8.36 -15.96 7.49
N VAL A 33 8.36 -14.76 6.88
CA VAL A 33 7.56 -14.46 5.69
C VAL A 33 8.27 -15.01 4.46
N ASP A 34 7.53 -15.58 3.51
CA ASP A 34 8.11 -16.06 2.25
C ASP A 34 8.76 -14.93 1.44
N ASP A 35 9.82 -15.24 0.71
CA ASP A 35 10.63 -14.24 0.01
C ASP A 35 9.81 -13.49 -1.06
N GLU A 36 8.85 -14.12 -1.73
CA GLU A 36 8.02 -13.44 -2.72
C GLU A 36 7.15 -12.35 -2.07
N SER A 37 6.57 -12.64 -0.90
CA SER A 37 5.80 -11.66 -0.12
C SER A 37 6.69 -10.53 0.41
N ARG A 38 7.91 -10.85 0.88
CA ARG A 38 8.89 -9.86 1.34
C ARG A 38 9.34 -8.94 0.21
N ILE A 39 9.63 -9.50 -0.96
CA ILE A 39 10.03 -8.73 -2.16
C ILE A 39 8.87 -7.84 -2.62
N ALA A 40 7.64 -8.35 -2.66
CA ALA A 40 6.46 -7.55 -3.01
C ALA A 40 6.24 -6.40 -2.02
N ALA A 41 6.44 -6.64 -0.72
CA ALA A 41 6.37 -5.62 0.32
C ALA A 41 7.46 -4.55 0.15
N ALA A 42 8.71 -4.94 -0.15
CA ALA A 42 9.79 -4.01 -0.46
C ALA A 42 9.47 -3.17 -1.70
N GLY A 43 8.96 -3.79 -2.76
CA GLY A 43 8.51 -3.09 -3.97
C GLY A 43 7.38 -2.10 -3.70
N ALA A 44 6.43 -2.44 -2.84
CA ALA A 44 5.38 -1.52 -2.41
C ALA A 44 5.95 -0.30 -1.68
N LEU A 45 6.91 -0.48 -0.77
CA LEU A 45 7.60 0.63 -0.09
C LEU A 45 8.36 1.52 -1.08
N LEU A 46 9.13 0.93 -2.00
CA LEU A 46 9.82 1.67 -3.06
C LEU A 46 8.83 2.49 -3.91
N HIS A 47 7.66 1.91 -4.24
CA HIS A 47 6.62 2.62 -4.97
C HIS A 47 6.08 3.82 -4.19
N VAL A 48 5.72 3.64 -2.93
CA VAL A 48 5.18 4.71 -2.07
C VAL A 48 6.16 5.89 -1.97
N ILE A 49 7.45 5.59 -1.77
CA ILE A 49 8.46 6.61 -1.52
C ILE A 49 8.84 7.36 -2.80
N PHE A 50 9.02 6.65 -3.92
CA PHE A 50 9.66 7.21 -5.12
C PHE A 50 8.73 7.42 -6.31
N SER A 51 7.50 6.88 -6.30
CA SER A 51 6.57 7.09 -7.41
C SER A 51 5.74 8.37 -7.23
N SER A 52 5.11 8.79 -8.31
CA SER A 52 4.10 9.86 -8.29
C SER A 52 2.71 9.38 -7.84
N GLY A 53 2.62 8.14 -7.31
CA GLY A 53 1.40 7.47 -6.89
C GLY A 53 0.83 6.51 -7.94
N ALA A 54 -0.02 5.58 -7.46
CA ALA A 54 -0.65 4.55 -8.28
C ALA A 54 -1.67 5.10 -9.29
N ILE A 55 -2.32 6.22 -8.95
CA ILE A 55 -3.42 6.81 -9.72
C ILE A 55 -2.93 8.09 -10.38
N PRO A 56 -2.81 8.14 -11.72
CA PRO A 56 -2.26 9.30 -12.41
C PRO A 56 -3.05 10.58 -12.21
N GLY A 57 -2.33 11.69 -11.98
CA GLY A 57 -2.92 13.02 -11.86
C GLY A 57 -3.61 13.30 -10.51
N VAL A 58 -3.66 12.34 -9.63
CA VAL A 58 -4.18 12.49 -8.27
C VAL A 58 -3.05 12.95 -7.33
N ARG A 59 -3.36 13.85 -6.42
CA ARG A 59 -2.40 14.49 -5.49
C ARG A 59 -2.92 14.44 -4.06
N GLY A 60 -2.09 14.89 -3.11
CA GLY A 60 -2.45 15.00 -1.70
C GLY A 60 -2.79 13.66 -1.07
N VAL A 61 -3.73 13.64 -0.15
CA VAL A 61 -4.18 12.43 0.55
C VAL A 61 -4.72 11.38 -0.43
N LEU A 62 -5.42 11.80 -1.50
CA LEU A 62 -5.97 10.87 -2.49
C LEU A 62 -4.88 10.12 -3.29
N ARG A 63 -3.67 10.68 -3.45
CA ARG A 63 -2.52 9.95 -4.00
C ARG A 63 -2.21 8.74 -3.11
N HIS A 64 -2.09 8.96 -1.81
CA HIS A 64 -1.78 7.92 -0.85
C HIS A 64 -2.92 6.93 -0.60
N LEU A 65 -4.15 7.29 -0.98
CA LEU A 65 -5.25 6.32 -1.05
C LEU A 65 -4.92 5.18 -2.04
N GLY A 66 -4.41 5.52 -3.22
CA GLY A 66 -3.94 4.51 -4.19
C GLY A 66 -2.83 3.63 -3.61
N ASP A 67 -1.86 4.23 -2.93
CA ASP A 67 -0.76 3.52 -2.28
C ASP A 67 -1.26 2.60 -1.15
N ALA A 68 -2.21 3.07 -0.33
CA ALA A 68 -2.84 2.27 0.71
C ALA A 68 -3.59 1.05 0.13
N LEU A 69 -4.30 1.22 -0.97
CA LEU A 69 -4.99 0.12 -1.67
C LEU A 69 -4.00 -0.91 -2.24
N LEU A 70 -2.86 -0.46 -2.79
CA LEU A 70 -1.78 -1.36 -3.25
C LEU A 70 -1.22 -2.21 -2.11
N ILE A 71 -0.99 -1.62 -0.94
CA ILE A 71 -0.55 -2.35 0.25
C ILE A 71 -1.57 -3.42 0.63
N ARG A 72 -2.88 -3.15 0.56
CA ARG A 72 -3.93 -4.16 0.84
C ARG A 72 -3.86 -5.35 -0.11
N LEU A 73 -3.55 -5.11 -1.38
CA LEU A 73 -3.34 -6.20 -2.36
C LEU A 73 -2.12 -7.05 -2.00
N VAL A 74 -1.00 -6.43 -1.63
CA VAL A 74 0.21 -7.14 -1.17
C VAL A 74 -0.08 -7.98 0.08
N LEU A 75 -0.79 -7.44 1.06
CA LEU A 75 -1.18 -8.17 2.27
C LEU A 75 -2.14 -9.33 1.97
N SER A 76 -3.04 -9.16 1.02
CA SER A 76 -3.94 -10.23 0.57
C SER A 76 -3.17 -11.41 0.01
N ASP A 77 -2.12 -11.14 -0.77
CA ASP A 77 -1.28 -12.20 -1.34
C ASP A 77 -0.37 -12.83 -0.29
N MET A 78 0.21 -12.07 0.61
CA MET A 78 0.95 -12.59 1.76
C MET A 78 0.07 -13.53 2.61
N ARG A 79 -1.19 -13.17 2.87
CA ARG A 79 -2.12 -14.03 3.62
C ARG A 79 -2.32 -15.39 2.97
N LYS A 80 -2.33 -15.46 1.63
CA LYS A 80 -2.45 -16.71 0.88
C LYS A 80 -1.18 -17.55 0.94
N ARG A 81 0.00 -16.91 0.85
CA ARG A 81 1.32 -17.55 0.76
C ARG A 81 1.89 -17.94 2.12
N SER A 82 1.80 -17.05 3.10
CA SER A 82 2.38 -17.18 4.45
C SER A 82 1.33 -16.92 5.53
N PRO A 83 0.25 -17.73 5.64
CA PRO A 83 -0.84 -17.46 6.59
C PRO A 83 -0.36 -17.41 8.05
N GLY A 84 0.59 -18.25 8.44
CA GLY A 84 1.14 -18.25 9.80
C GLY A 84 1.92 -16.99 10.17
N ALA A 85 2.73 -16.47 9.24
CA ALA A 85 3.43 -15.19 9.42
C ALA A 85 2.43 -14.03 9.39
N PHE A 86 1.45 -14.07 8.49
CA PHE A 86 0.36 -13.08 8.45
C PHE A 86 -0.35 -12.97 9.80
N ASP A 87 -0.72 -14.10 10.42
CA ASP A 87 -1.40 -14.11 11.72
C ASP A 87 -0.51 -13.53 12.85
N LYS A 88 0.80 -13.75 12.82
CA LYS A 88 1.74 -13.14 13.77
C LYS A 88 1.79 -11.62 13.60
N HIS A 89 1.90 -11.13 12.37
CA HIS A 89 1.87 -9.70 12.08
C HIS A 89 0.53 -9.06 12.46
N ALA A 90 -0.58 -9.77 12.27
CA ALA A 90 -1.91 -9.32 12.69
C ALA A 90 -2.02 -9.15 14.21
N GLN A 91 -1.35 -9.97 15.02
CA GLN A 91 -1.30 -9.81 16.47
C GLN A 91 -0.50 -8.57 16.91
N VAL A 92 0.49 -8.15 16.12
CA VAL A 92 1.34 -6.99 16.41
C VAL A 92 0.70 -5.68 15.94
N SER A 93 -0.02 -5.71 14.84
CA SER A 93 -0.63 -4.53 14.19
C SER A 93 -2.09 -4.80 13.78
N PRO A 94 -2.97 -5.16 14.73
CA PRO A 94 -4.33 -5.60 14.41
C PRO A 94 -5.11 -4.56 13.58
N GLU A 95 -4.85 -3.27 13.79
CA GLU A 95 -5.53 -2.18 13.08
C GLU A 95 -5.32 -2.21 11.56
N MET A 96 -4.22 -2.79 11.11
CA MET A 96 -3.89 -2.92 9.68
C MET A 96 -4.44 -4.22 9.09
N PHE A 97 -4.40 -5.31 9.86
CA PHE A 97 -4.64 -6.65 9.34
C PHE A 97 -6.09 -7.13 9.54
N GLU A 98 -6.73 -6.78 10.67
CA GLU A 98 -8.10 -7.22 10.94
C GLU A 98 -9.12 -6.68 9.91
N PRO A 99 -9.09 -5.39 9.52
CA PRO A 99 -10.06 -4.86 8.56
C PRO A 99 -9.77 -5.23 7.10
N LEU A 100 -8.66 -5.93 6.80
CA LEU A 100 -8.19 -6.19 5.45
C LEU A 100 -9.27 -6.76 4.51
N SER A 101 -10.04 -7.75 4.98
CA SER A 101 -11.09 -8.35 4.15
C SER A 101 -12.18 -7.36 3.79
N ASP A 102 -12.64 -6.58 4.77
CA ASP A 102 -13.67 -5.55 4.58
C ASP A 102 -13.17 -4.42 3.67
N GLU A 103 -11.90 -4.01 3.84
CA GLU A 103 -11.26 -2.98 3.02
C GLU A 103 -11.13 -3.44 1.56
N LEU A 104 -10.74 -4.70 1.31
CA LEU A 104 -10.68 -5.27 -0.03
C LEU A 104 -12.06 -5.39 -0.68
N ASP A 105 -13.06 -5.85 0.05
CA ASP A 105 -14.44 -5.93 -0.42
C ASP A 105 -14.98 -4.54 -0.77
N ALA A 106 -14.65 -3.54 0.04
CA ALA A 106 -15.03 -2.15 -0.22
C ALA A 106 -14.32 -1.59 -1.46
N MET A 107 -13.03 -1.88 -1.63
CA MET A 107 -12.27 -1.52 -2.83
C MET A 107 -12.89 -2.11 -4.10
N HIS A 108 -13.11 -3.42 -4.13
CA HIS A 108 -13.73 -4.10 -5.27
C HIS A 108 -15.14 -3.58 -5.54
N GLY A 109 -15.94 -3.38 -4.50
CA GLY A 109 -17.32 -2.92 -4.63
C GLY A 109 -17.43 -1.46 -5.10
N TYR A 110 -16.49 -0.59 -4.76
CA TYR A 110 -16.47 0.82 -5.16
C TYR A 110 -15.78 1.05 -6.51
N LEU A 111 -14.62 0.45 -6.73
CA LEU A 111 -13.84 0.64 -7.95
C LEU A 111 -14.35 -0.23 -9.13
N GLY A 112 -14.97 -1.37 -8.84
CA GLY A 112 -15.39 -2.32 -9.86
C GLY A 112 -14.21 -2.79 -10.71
N ASP A 113 -14.39 -2.88 -12.03
CA ASP A 113 -13.37 -3.35 -12.98
C ASP A 113 -12.07 -2.50 -12.96
N ARG A 114 -12.10 -1.30 -12.35
CA ARG A 114 -10.92 -0.42 -12.26
C ARG A 114 -9.85 -0.95 -11.30
N VAL A 115 -10.19 -1.90 -10.43
CA VAL A 115 -9.23 -2.55 -9.54
C VAL A 115 -8.08 -3.18 -10.33
N ILE A 116 -8.34 -3.68 -11.54
CA ILE A 116 -7.32 -4.27 -12.41
C ILE A 116 -6.11 -3.35 -12.63
N VAL A 117 -6.30 -2.04 -12.62
CA VAL A 117 -5.20 -1.08 -12.77
C VAL A 117 -4.25 -1.13 -11.56
N LEU A 118 -4.80 -1.25 -10.35
CA LEU A 118 -4.01 -1.37 -9.13
C LEU A 118 -3.33 -2.75 -9.06
N GLU A 119 -4.03 -3.81 -9.44
CA GLU A 119 -3.46 -5.15 -9.51
C GLU A 119 -2.26 -5.21 -10.46
N GLN A 120 -2.36 -4.62 -11.66
CA GLN A 120 -1.25 -4.50 -12.62
C GLN A 120 -0.06 -3.68 -12.11
N VAL A 121 -0.29 -2.71 -11.21
CA VAL A 121 0.80 -1.99 -10.55
C VAL A 121 1.45 -2.87 -9.50
N ALA A 122 0.66 -3.55 -8.66
CA ALA A 122 1.16 -4.44 -7.62
C ALA A 122 1.96 -5.63 -8.19
N GLU A 123 1.55 -6.19 -9.32
CA GLU A 123 2.26 -7.26 -10.03
C GLU A 123 3.70 -6.90 -10.42
N LYS A 124 4.01 -5.61 -10.55
CA LYS A 124 5.35 -5.12 -10.90
C LYS A 124 6.27 -4.94 -9.70
N PHE A 125 5.75 -4.97 -8.48
CA PHE A 125 6.53 -4.72 -7.28
C PHE A 125 7.75 -5.62 -7.13
N PRO A 126 7.68 -6.94 -7.39
CA PRO A 126 8.85 -7.81 -7.26
C PRO A 126 10.02 -7.45 -8.18
N THR A 127 9.76 -6.77 -9.28
CA THR A 127 10.78 -6.36 -10.25
C THR A 127 11.05 -4.86 -10.24
N LEU A 128 10.52 -4.15 -9.24
CA LEU A 128 10.67 -2.70 -9.16
C LEU A 128 12.11 -2.33 -8.82
N ASN A 129 12.66 -1.39 -9.58
CA ASN A 129 13.95 -0.75 -9.34
C ASN A 129 13.74 0.75 -9.23
N GLN A 130 14.22 1.32 -8.13
CA GLN A 130 14.17 2.76 -7.89
C GLN A 130 15.54 3.25 -7.42
N GLN A 131 16.07 4.25 -8.11
CA GLN A 131 17.38 4.83 -7.81
C GLN A 131 18.54 3.81 -7.76
N GLY A 132 18.44 2.70 -8.50
CA GLY A 132 19.42 1.63 -8.49
C GLY A 132 19.19 0.55 -7.42
N TYR A 133 18.18 0.68 -6.56
CA TYR A 133 17.79 -0.34 -5.60
C TYR A 133 16.65 -1.18 -6.13
N GLU A 134 16.85 -2.49 -6.17
CA GLU A 134 15.85 -3.47 -6.59
C GLU A 134 15.12 -4.04 -5.38
N ALA A 135 13.82 -4.30 -5.53
CA ALA A 135 13.01 -4.84 -4.45
C ALA A 135 13.59 -6.16 -3.87
N ALA A 136 14.10 -7.04 -4.72
CA ALA A 136 14.73 -8.29 -4.29
C ALA A 136 16.00 -8.03 -3.45
N HIS A 137 16.84 -7.07 -3.85
CA HIS A 137 18.06 -6.74 -3.11
C HIS A 137 17.76 -6.17 -1.72
N CYS A 138 16.60 -5.54 -1.52
CA CYS A 138 16.21 -5.02 -0.20
C CYS A 138 15.98 -6.12 0.86
N ILE A 139 15.83 -7.39 0.43
CA ILE A 139 15.73 -8.53 1.37
C ILE A 139 17.00 -9.40 1.43
N GLU A 140 17.86 -9.30 0.41
CA GLU A 140 19.03 -10.16 0.27
C GLU A 140 20.33 -9.49 0.70
N ASP A 141 20.46 -8.17 0.45
CA ASP A 141 21.65 -7.39 0.67
C ASP A 141 21.50 -6.44 1.87
N PRO A 142 22.38 -6.53 2.90
CA PRO A 142 22.28 -5.70 4.10
C PRO A 142 22.36 -4.19 3.84
N GLU A 143 23.12 -3.75 2.83
CA GLU A 143 23.25 -2.34 2.48
C GLU A 143 21.92 -1.81 1.90
N SER A 144 21.32 -2.55 0.98
CA SER A 144 20.02 -2.22 0.39
C SER A 144 18.89 -2.27 1.41
N SER A 145 18.94 -3.22 2.34
CA SER A 145 17.98 -3.31 3.45
C SER A 145 18.06 -2.10 4.39
N THR A 146 19.28 -1.70 4.78
CA THR A 146 19.50 -0.52 5.62
C THR A 146 19.06 0.76 4.91
N TRP A 147 19.41 0.88 3.63
CA TRP A 147 18.97 2.02 2.81
C TRP A 147 17.44 2.12 2.74
N LEU A 148 16.72 1.02 2.51
CA LEU A 148 15.25 1.02 2.49
C LEU A 148 14.67 1.44 3.83
N TYR A 149 15.23 0.93 4.94
CA TYR A 149 14.83 1.31 6.29
C TYR A 149 14.96 2.83 6.50
N ASP A 150 16.10 3.41 6.15
CA ASP A 150 16.35 4.85 6.30
C ASP A 150 15.42 5.67 5.40
N ALA A 151 15.24 5.24 4.15
CA ALA A 151 14.34 5.92 3.19
C ALA A 151 12.87 5.94 3.65
N VAL A 152 12.39 4.83 4.24
CA VAL A 152 11.03 4.78 4.82
C VAL A 152 10.91 5.76 5.99
N HIS A 153 11.89 5.79 6.89
CA HIS A 153 11.85 6.68 8.06
C HIS A 153 11.94 8.15 7.67
N GLU A 154 12.74 8.50 6.68
CA GLU A 154 12.82 9.86 6.13
C GLU A 154 11.48 10.29 5.52
N ALA A 155 10.86 9.44 4.70
CA ALA A 155 9.56 9.71 4.10
C ALA A 155 8.44 9.91 5.14
N LEU A 156 8.49 9.17 6.25
CA LEU A 156 7.53 9.30 7.37
C LEU A 156 7.65 10.64 8.09
N ILE A 157 8.86 11.24 8.13
CA ILE A 157 9.09 12.54 8.77
C ILE A 157 8.63 13.68 7.86
N ASP A 158 8.92 13.57 6.55
CA ASP A 158 8.81 14.70 5.63
C ASP A 158 7.47 14.75 4.86
N GLU A 159 6.84 13.60 4.58
CA GLU A 159 5.75 13.55 3.58
C GLU A 159 4.49 12.78 4.02
N ILE A 160 4.58 11.89 5.02
CA ILE A 160 3.52 10.92 5.31
C ILE A 160 3.03 11.06 6.77
N ASP A 161 2.65 12.26 7.14
CA ASP A 161 1.89 12.54 8.37
C ASP A 161 0.63 13.35 7.99
N PHE A 162 -0.53 12.67 8.00
CA PHE A 162 -1.78 13.30 7.57
C PHE A 162 -2.59 13.76 8.77
N ASP A 163 -2.98 15.03 8.73
CA ASP A 163 -4.02 15.54 9.63
C ASP A 163 -5.36 14.87 9.33
N GLU A 164 -6.06 14.44 10.37
CA GLU A 164 -7.36 13.78 10.26
C GLU A 164 -8.39 14.65 9.52
N GLU A 165 -8.37 15.98 9.73
CA GLU A 165 -9.28 16.91 9.06
C GLU A 165 -9.01 16.95 7.55
N ASP A 166 -7.74 16.89 7.14
CA ASP A 166 -7.33 16.85 5.74
C ASP A 166 -7.78 15.54 5.08
N VAL A 167 -7.59 14.39 5.75
CA VAL A 167 -8.06 13.10 5.27
C VAL A 167 -9.58 13.12 5.04
N ILE A 168 -10.35 13.56 6.02
CA ILE A 168 -11.81 13.64 5.93
C ILE A 168 -12.25 14.59 4.80
N ARG A 169 -11.58 15.73 4.68
CA ARG A 169 -11.89 16.73 3.64
C ARG A 169 -11.63 16.18 2.24
N GLU A 170 -10.47 15.57 2.01
CA GLU A 170 -10.10 15.07 0.68
C GLU A 170 -10.88 13.82 0.29
N LEU A 171 -11.20 12.93 1.21
CA LEU A 171 -12.03 11.76 0.91
C LEU A 171 -13.48 12.11 0.52
N LYS A 172 -13.96 13.33 0.82
CA LYS A 172 -15.22 13.82 0.23
C LYS A 172 -15.16 13.93 -1.30
N GLN A 173 -13.96 14.01 -1.86
CA GLN A 173 -13.72 14.11 -3.30
C GLN A 173 -13.17 12.80 -3.90
N VAL A 174 -13.35 11.67 -3.22
CA VAL A 174 -12.78 10.37 -3.60
C VAL A 174 -13.16 9.94 -5.02
N ASP A 175 -14.31 10.38 -5.53
CA ASP A 175 -14.73 10.06 -6.91
C ASP A 175 -13.77 10.58 -7.98
N GLN A 176 -12.88 11.53 -7.65
CA GLN A 176 -11.84 12.02 -8.55
C GLN A 176 -10.85 10.91 -8.99
N ILE A 177 -10.74 9.80 -8.24
CA ILE A 177 -9.87 8.68 -8.63
C ILE A 177 -10.47 7.83 -9.76
N LEU A 178 -11.78 7.86 -9.97
CA LEU A 178 -12.49 6.94 -10.87
C LEU A 178 -12.16 7.19 -12.34
N ALA A 179 -12.13 8.44 -12.77
CA ALA A 179 -11.87 8.78 -14.19
C ALA A 179 -10.42 8.45 -14.62
N PRO A 180 -9.37 8.79 -13.86
CA PRO A 180 -8.01 8.36 -14.16
C PRO A 180 -7.84 6.84 -14.24
N LEU A 181 -8.46 6.09 -13.32
CA LEU A 181 -8.43 4.64 -13.35
C LEU A 181 -9.16 4.08 -14.58
N ALA A 182 -10.37 4.58 -14.89
CA ALA A 182 -11.12 4.15 -16.06
C ALA A 182 -10.36 4.37 -17.37
N SER A 183 -9.60 5.46 -17.48
CA SER A 183 -8.80 5.75 -18.67
C SER A 183 -7.66 4.75 -18.92
N ARG A 184 -7.26 4.01 -17.89
CA ARG A 184 -6.22 2.95 -18.00
C ARG A 184 -6.78 1.58 -18.27
N VAL A 185 -8.00 1.27 -17.83
CA VAL A 185 -8.70 0.02 -18.18
C VAL A 185 -8.95 -0.07 -19.69
N ALA A 186 -9.19 1.08 -20.32
CA ALA A 186 -9.50 1.17 -21.76
C ALA A 186 -8.26 1.06 -22.69
N ARG A 187 -7.06 0.89 -22.16
CA ARG A 187 -5.79 0.74 -22.90
C ARG A 187 -5.28 -0.67 -22.87
#